data_745fc20edb6e085d75ba5c5fee08ee1c
#
_entry.id   745fc20edb6e085d75ba5c5fee08ee1c
#
_cell.length_a   1.000
_cell.length_b   1.000
_cell.length_c   1.000
_cell.angle_alpha   90.00
_cell.angle_beta   90.00
_cell.angle_gamma   90.00
#
_symmetry.space_group_name_H-M   'P 1'
#
loop_
_entity.id
_entity.type
_entity.pdbx_description
1 polymer ?
#
loop_
_entity_poly.entity_id
_entity_poly.type
_entity_poly.pdbx_seq_one_letter_code
_entity_poly.pdbx_strand_id
1 'polypeptide(L)'
;QKGVGLLMKWAVEKGRETKPDLKVGICGVHGGDPRSITYCHKIGLNYVSCSAYQIPIARLAAAQIAIQEKKVSLEEKGKKTLVARKSASSTAKKSRQARK
;
A
#
# COMPACT_ATOMS: atom_id res chain seq x y z
N GLN A 1 13.79 -10.58 2.68
CA GLN A 1 12.43 -10.24 3.20
C GLN A 1 11.87 -11.30 4.15
N LYS A 2 12.22 -12.58 3.99
CA LYS A 2 11.69 -13.66 4.85
C LYS A 2 12.30 -13.69 6.26
N GLY A 3 13.50 -13.15 6.46
CA GLY A 3 14.17 -13.07 7.76
C GLY A 3 14.03 -11.71 8.41
N VAL A 4 14.97 -10.81 8.13
CA VAL A 4 15.03 -9.45 8.70
C VAL A 4 13.74 -8.66 8.46
N GLY A 5 13.11 -8.79 7.29
CA GLY A 5 11.85 -8.12 6.99
C GLY A 5 10.70 -8.51 7.94
N LEU A 6 10.64 -9.77 8.34
CA LEU A 6 9.65 -10.24 9.32
C LEU A 6 9.87 -9.59 10.69
N LEU A 7 11.12 -9.50 11.14
CA LEU A 7 11.47 -8.82 12.40
C LEU A 7 11.12 -7.34 12.36
N MET A 8 11.39 -6.66 11.23
CA MET A 8 11.03 -5.26 11.05
C MET A 8 9.51 -5.06 11.14
N LYS A 9 8.73 -5.90 10.46
CA LYS A 9 7.27 -5.86 10.52
C LYS A 9 6.78 -6.07 11.94
N TRP A 10 7.30 -7.07 12.63
CA TRP A 10 6.94 -7.36 14.02
C TRP A 10 7.28 -6.22 14.97
N ALA A 11 8.45 -5.58 14.80
CA ALA A 11 8.83 -4.40 15.58
C ALA A 11 7.84 -3.23 15.39
N VAL A 12 7.40 -2.96 14.15
CA VAL A 12 6.41 -1.91 13.85
C VAL A 12 5.06 -2.23 14.50
N GLU A 13 4.57 -3.46 14.34
CA GLU A 13 3.30 -3.89 14.90
C GLU A 13 3.30 -3.80 16.43
N LYS A 14 4.30 -4.38 17.08
CA LYS A 14 4.42 -4.36 18.54
C LYS A 14 4.63 -2.95 19.11
N GLY A 15 5.43 -2.12 18.45
CA GLY A 15 5.60 -0.74 18.86
C GLY A 15 4.29 0.05 18.82
N ARG A 16 3.47 -0.15 17.79
CA ARG A 16 2.18 0.53 17.62
C ARG A 16 1.04 -0.05 18.46
N GLU A 17 1.14 -1.28 18.92
CA GLU A 17 0.23 -1.81 19.94
C GLU A 17 0.30 -1.00 21.23
N THR A 18 1.50 -0.56 21.62
CA THR A 18 1.69 0.26 22.83
C THR A 18 1.45 1.75 22.56
N LYS A 19 1.92 2.25 21.41
CA LYS A 19 1.78 3.67 21.01
C LYS A 19 1.33 3.75 19.55
N PRO A 20 0.01 3.90 19.27
CA PRO A 20 -0.55 3.86 17.92
C PRO A 20 0.04 4.89 16.95
N ASP A 21 0.44 6.06 17.44
CA ASP A 21 1.06 7.15 16.68
C ASP A 21 2.60 7.08 16.63
N LEU A 22 3.19 5.96 17.03
CA LEU A 22 4.64 5.77 17.04
C LEU A 22 5.21 5.93 15.63
N LYS A 23 6.11 6.90 15.47
CA LYS A 23 6.88 7.09 14.23
C LYS A 23 8.04 6.11 14.22
N VAL A 24 8.05 5.23 13.23
CA VAL A 24 9.09 4.22 13.03
C VAL A 24 9.79 4.47 11.72
N GLY A 25 11.10 4.40 11.73
CA GLY A 25 11.93 4.56 10.55
C GLY A 25 13.08 3.56 10.54
N ILE A 26 13.78 3.49 9.42
CA ILE A 26 14.98 2.68 9.25
C ILE A 26 16.15 3.56 8.81
N CYS A 27 17.33 3.19 9.24
CA CYS A 27 18.58 3.83 8.90
C CYS A 27 19.59 2.80 8.36
N GLY A 28 20.53 3.24 7.53
CA GLY A 28 21.60 2.40 7.00
C GLY A 28 21.43 2.06 5.52
N VAL A 29 22.16 1.03 5.07
CA VAL A 29 22.24 0.65 3.65
C VAL A 29 20.85 0.34 3.04
N HIS A 30 19.95 -0.22 3.82
CA HIS A 30 18.58 -0.52 3.39
C HIS A 30 17.75 0.71 3.03
N GLY A 31 18.05 1.88 3.63
CA GLY A 31 17.36 3.13 3.33
C GLY A 31 17.61 3.67 1.92
N GLY A 32 18.66 3.19 1.24
CA GLY A 32 18.99 3.57 -0.14
C GLY A 32 18.66 2.49 -1.20
N ASP A 33 18.29 1.28 -0.80
CA ASP A 33 17.94 0.20 -1.72
C ASP A 33 16.45 0.23 -2.10
N PRO A 34 16.10 0.35 -3.40
CA PRO A 34 14.71 0.47 -3.84
C PRO A 34 13.79 -0.68 -3.38
N ARG A 35 14.30 -1.91 -3.32
CA ARG A 35 13.52 -3.07 -2.87
C ARG A 35 13.23 -3.03 -1.38
N SER A 36 14.20 -2.56 -0.60
CA SER A 36 14.05 -2.37 0.84
C SER A 36 13.08 -1.23 1.13
N ILE A 37 13.16 -0.12 0.40
CA ILE A 37 12.21 1.00 0.50
C ILE A 37 10.78 0.55 0.18
N THR A 38 10.60 -0.25 -0.87
CA THR A 38 9.31 -0.85 -1.21
C THR A 38 8.74 -1.67 -0.04
N TYR A 39 9.56 -2.46 0.60
CA TYR A 39 9.14 -3.25 1.75
C TYR A 39 8.82 -2.39 2.96
N CYS A 40 9.67 -1.39 3.25
CA CYS A 40 9.45 -0.43 4.34
C CYS A 40 8.11 0.30 4.19
N HIS A 41 7.78 0.73 2.97
CA HIS A 41 6.49 1.35 2.67
C HIS A 41 5.32 0.40 2.96
N LYS A 42 5.40 -0.86 2.51
CA LYS A 42 4.36 -1.88 2.73
C LYS A 42 4.10 -2.21 4.20
N ILE A 43 5.12 -2.21 5.03
CA ILE A 43 4.96 -2.43 6.48
C ILE A 43 4.63 -1.14 7.25
N GLY A 44 4.50 -0.02 6.55
CA GLY A 44 4.02 1.24 7.11
C GLY A 44 5.07 2.03 7.89
N LEU A 45 6.36 1.96 7.54
CA LEU A 45 7.35 2.87 8.10
C LEU A 45 7.05 4.32 7.71
N ASN A 46 7.38 5.25 8.61
CA ASN A 46 7.12 6.67 8.40
C ASN A 46 8.23 7.35 7.61
N TYR A 47 9.47 6.89 7.77
CA TYR A 47 10.63 7.46 7.07
C TYR A 47 11.75 6.44 6.88
N VAL A 48 12.63 6.73 5.94
CA VAL A 48 13.92 6.05 5.75
C VAL A 48 15.04 7.08 5.79
N SER A 49 16.17 6.69 6.38
CA SER A 49 17.39 7.50 6.39
C SER A 49 18.47 6.80 5.56
N CYS A 50 19.12 7.51 4.69
CA CYS A 50 20.19 7.01 3.82
C CYS A 50 21.28 8.03 3.61
N SER A 51 22.39 7.63 2.99
CA SER A 51 23.46 8.57 2.62
C SER A 51 22.97 9.62 1.61
N ALA A 52 23.60 10.79 1.61
CA ALA A 52 23.22 11.90 0.72
C ALA A 52 23.17 11.50 -0.76
N TYR A 53 24.09 10.66 -1.22
CA TYR A 53 24.14 10.19 -2.59
C TYR A 53 22.98 9.26 -2.97
N GLN A 54 22.32 8.63 -2.01
CA GLN A 54 21.20 7.72 -2.21
C GLN A 54 19.84 8.42 -2.12
N ILE A 55 19.78 9.65 -1.65
CA ILE A 55 18.53 10.40 -1.49
C ILE A 55 17.72 10.48 -2.79
N PRO A 56 18.29 10.82 -3.97
CA PRO A 56 17.51 10.86 -5.21
C PRO A 56 16.88 9.53 -5.57
N ILE A 57 17.63 8.43 -5.40
CA ILE A 57 17.15 7.06 -5.68
C ILE A 57 16.05 6.68 -4.70
N ALA A 58 16.21 6.98 -3.42
CA ALA A 58 15.22 6.69 -2.38
C ALA A 58 13.91 7.44 -2.62
N ARG A 59 13.98 8.72 -2.99
CA ARG A 59 12.81 9.54 -3.32
C ARG A 59 12.07 9.00 -4.55
N LEU A 60 12.81 8.62 -5.59
CA LEU A 60 12.22 8.05 -6.80
C LEU A 60 11.52 6.72 -6.50
N ALA A 61 12.16 5.83 -5.75
CA ALA A 61 11.57 4.55 -5.35
C ALA A 61 10.28 4.76 -4.53
N ALA A 62 10.29 5.66 -3.56
CA ALA A 62 9.11 5.98 -2.76
C ALA A 62 7.96 6.54 -3.63
N ALA A 63 8.27 7.44 -4.57
CA ALA A 63 7.28 8.00 -5.48
C ALA A 63 6.66 6.92 -6.40
N GLN A 64 7.47 6.02 -6.93
CA GLN A 64 6.99 4.91 -7.78
C GLN A 64 6.01 4.00 -7.04
N ILE A 65 6.30 3.65 -5.79
CA ILE A 65 5.42 2.81 -4.97
C ILE A 65 4.10 3.52 -4.69
N ALA A 66 4.15 4.78 -4.31
CA ALA A 66 2.96 5.57 -4.04
C ALA A 66 2.04 5.69 -5.27
N ILE A 67 2.62 5.82 -6.46
CA ILE A 67 1.87 5.83 -7.73
C ILE A 67 1.25 4.44 -8.02
N GLN A 68 2.00 3.36 -7.80
CA GLN A 68 1.49 2.01 -8.01
C GLN A 68 0.30 1.69 -7.10
N GLU A 69 0.36 2.06 -5.84
CA GLU A 69 -0.76 1.86 -4.90
C GLU A 69 -2.00 2.65 -5.29
N LYS A 70 -1.82 3.91 -5.75
CA LYS A 70 -2.93 4.71 -6.26
C LYS A 70 -3.59 4.07 -7.48
N LYS A 71 -2.81 3.53 -8.42
CA LYS A 71 -3.35 2.83 -9.59
C LYS A 71 -4.17 1.61 -9.20
N VAL A 72 -3.65 0.76 -8.32
CA VAL A 72 -4.36 -0.43 -7.83
C VAL A 72 -5.67 -0.04 -7.15
N SER A 73 -5.64 0.97 -6.28
CA SER A 73 -6.84 1.45 -5.59
C SER A 73 -7.90 2.01 -6.54
N LEU A 74 -7.50 2.67 -7.62
CA LEU A 74 -8.41 3.19 -8.66
C LEU A 74 -9.02 2.06 -9.49
N GLU A 75 -8.24 1.05 -9.86
CA GLU A 75 -8.73 -0.12 -10.58
C GLU A 75 -9.73 -0.95 -9.75
N GLU A 76 -9.47 -1.14 -8.47
CA GLU A 76 -10.39 -1.82 -7.56
C GLU A 76 -11.71 -1.06 -7.40
N LYS A 77 -11.67 0.27 -7.26
CA LYS A 77 -12.87 1.12 -7.21
C LYS A 77 -13.66 1.04 -8.52
N GLY A 78 -12.98 1.09 -9.67
CA GLY A 78 -13.59 0.93 -10.98
C GLY A 78 -14.30 -0.42 -11.16
N LYS A 79 -13.66 -1.51 -10.75
CA LYS A 79 -14.25 -2.86 -10.78
C LYS A 79 -15.50 -2.97 -9.87
N LYS A 80 -15.45 -2.45 -8.65
CA LYS A 80 -16.59 -2.45 -7.73
C LYS A 80 -17.78 -1.67 -8.30
N THR A 81 -17.54 -0.52 -8.92
CA THR A 81 -18.59 0.30 -9.57
C THR A 81 -19.22 -0.42 -10.75
N LEU A 82 -18.44 -1.12 -11.58
CA LEU A 82 -18.93 -1.89 -12.72
C LEU A 82 -19.78 -3.09 -12.29
N VAL A 83 -19.38 -3.80 -11.24
CA VAL A 83 -20.14 -4.93 -10.68
C VAL A 83 -21.48 -4.43 -10.11
N ALA A 84 -21.47 -3.33 -9.35
CA ALA A 84 -22.70 -2.74 -8.80
C ALA A 84 -23.68 -2.29 -9.90
N ARG A 85 -23.17 -1.71 -11.01
CA ARG A 85 -24.01 -1.33 -12.17
C ARG A 85 -24.63 -2.55 -12.87
N LYS A 86 -23.87 -3.63 -13.03
CA LYS A 86 -24.38 -4.88 -13.65
C LYS A 86 -25.45 -5.54 -12.79
N SER A 87 -25.30 -5.59 -11.47
CA SER A 87 -26.31 -6.14 -10.56
C SER A 87 -27.60 -5.32 -10.55
N ALA A 88 -27.51 -3.99 -10.55
CA ALA A 88 -28.67 -3.11 -10.61
C ALA A 88 -29.47 -3.26 -11.94
N SER A 89 -28.77 -3.44 -13.07
CA SER A 89 -29.42 -3.62 -14.37
C SER A 89 -30.12 -4.96 -14.51
N SER A 90 -29.60 -6.01 -13.88
CA SER A 90 -30.22 -7.34 -13.90
C SER A 90 -31.51 -7.40 -13.07
N THR A 91 -31.55 -6.69 -11.95
CA THR A 91 -32.73 -6.61 -11.07
C THR A 91 -33.87 -5.83 -11.74
N ALA A 92 -33.54 -4.73 -12.44
CA ALA A 92 -34.51 -3.93 -13.19
C ALA A 92 -35.15 -4.72 -14.36
N LYS A 93 -34.38 -5.61 -15.01
CA LYS A 93 -34.88 -6.46 -16.09
C LYS A 93 -35.85 -7.53 -15.60
N LYS A 94 -35.57 -8.09 -14.40
CA LYS A 94 -36.41 -9.14 -13.78
C LYS A 94 -37.76 -8.58 -13.29
N SER A 95 -37.80 -7.34 -12.80
CA SER A 95 -39.05 -6.70 -12.36
C SER A 95 -39.98 -6.29 -13.50
N ARG A 96 -39.42 -6.00 -14.69
CA ARG A 96 -40.22 -5.71 -15.91
C ARG A 96 -40.89 -6.96 -16.52
N GLN A 97 -40.27 -8.11 -16.35
CA GLN A 97 -40.76 -9.38 -16.89
C GLN A 97 -41.85 -10.01 -16.00
N ALA A 98 -41.94 -9.67 -14.72
CA ALA A 98 -42.93 -10.12 -13.77
C ALA A 98 -44.27 -9.33 -13.82
N ARG A 99 -44.34 -8.27 -14.64
CA ARG A 99 -45.54 -7.40 -14.80
C ARG A 99 -46.30 -7.59 -16.15
N LYS A 100 -45.99 -8.66 -16.87
CA LYS A 100 -46.75 -9.10 -18.04
C LYS A 100 -47.47 -10.41 -17.69
#